data_5e8d81d7069142dcb18de9db2b315b4d
#
_entry.id   5e8d81d7069142dcb18de9db2b315b4d
#
_cell.length_a   1.000
_cell.length_b   1.000
_cell.length_c   1.000
_cell.angle_alpha   90.00
_cell.angle_beta   90.00
_cell.angle_gamma   90.00
#
_symmetry.space_group_name_H-M   'P 1'
#
loop_
_entity.id
_entity.type
_entity.pdbx_description
1 polymer ?
#
loop_
_entity_poly.entity_id
_entity_poly.type
_entity_poly.pdbx_seq_one_letter_code
_entity_poly.pdbx_strand_id
1 'polypeptide(L)'
;PQVLDLKTMQPVVPPCENKKVEAQLNKALKNLCTRMYCDAKGNLWMVSFNLLTRISFNEKGEVNRVLSISYPYKAPDLGLCDVYRNGTVVMCNNGVVSEFSVQNNRLAAKNISSMFLPLDYRYAGAVISYHGKIWLGTNRGLYNSAKQEFHASGTVHSLQHEVVTSLAITEDDKLLVGTLCGVDIIDDKTGTIEHWNCSSVNPLSSNFVNSLLAKDGQIWVGTETGGITKLAPRQLQLEFFKHDAANPASLSPNAVNAMYAAPDGTLWVGTAE
;
A
#
# COMPACT_ATOMS: atom_id res chain seq x y z
N PRO A 1 -14.04 10.39 -4.62
CA PRO A 1 -14.16 9.01 -5.09
C PRO A 1 -15.55 8.73 -5.63
N GLN A 2 -15.63 7.84 -6.61
CA GLN A 2 -16.88 7.32 -7.17
C GLN A 2 -16.94 5.82 -6.94
N VAL A 3 -18.13 5.28 -6.76
CA VAL A 3 -18.39 3.84 -6.76
C VAL A 3 -19.00 3.49 -8.09
N LEU A 4 -18.43 2.53 -8.78
CA LEU A 4 -18.88 2.06 -10.08
C LEU A 4 -19.51 0.67 -9.95
N ASP A 5 -20.61 0.45 -10.64
CA ASP A 5 -21.11 -0.89 -10.90
C ASP A 5 -20.21 -1.56 -11.93
N LEU A 6 -19.58 -2.68 -11.55
CA LEU A 6 -18.60 -3.37 -12.41
C LEU A 6 -19.18 -3.98 -13.68
N LYS A 7 -20.52 -4.17 -13.76
CA LYS A 7 -21.18 -4.72 -14.96
C LYS A 7 -21.53 -3.63 -15.94
N THR A 8 -21.98 -2.49 -15.43
CA THR A 8 -22.46 -1.36 -16.26
C THR A 8 -21.42 -0.27 -16.44
N MET A 9 -20.36 -0.26 -15.59
CA MET A 9 -19.36 0.81 -15.50
C MET A 9 -19.95 2.20 -15.23
N GLN A 10 -21.16 2.24 -14.67
CA GLN A 10 -21.84 3.50 -14.34
C GLN A 10 -21.66 3.83 -12.86
N PRO A 11 -21.57 5.12 -12.51
CA PRO A 11 -21.58 5.55 -11.12
C PRO A 11 -22.85 5.10 -10.41
N VAL A 12 -22.69 4.49 -9.23
CA VAL A 12 -23.80 4.03 -8.40
C VAL A 12 -23.61 4.48 -6.96
N VAL A 13 -24.71 4.63 -6.25
CA VAL A 13 -24.70 4.73 -4.79
C VAL A 13 -24.74 3.29 -4.26
N PRO A 14 -23.72 2.82 -3.51
CA PRO A 14 -23.76 1.47 -2.98
C PRO A 14 -24.93 1.31 -2.01
N PRO A 15 -25.54 0.13 -1.95
CA PRO A 15 -26.64 -0.13 -1.05
C PRO A 15 -26.20 0.11 0.41
N CYS A 16 -27.03 0.83 1.15
CA CYS A 16 -26.78 1.18 2.54
C CYS A 16 -27.91 0.62 3.42
N GLU A 17 -27.55 0.15 4.61
CA GLU A 17 -28.50 -0.43 5.57
C GLU A 17 -29.64 0.53 5.95
N ASN A 18 -29.37 1.83 5.96
CA ASN A 18 -30.35 2.87 6.25
C ASN A 18 -29.92 4.24 5.73
N LYS A 19 -30.86 5.20 5.69
CA LYS A 19 -30.65 6.57 5.21
C LYS A 19 -29.59 7.36 5.98
N LYS A 20 -29.38 7.05 7.27
CA LYS A 20 -28.36 7.72 8.09
C LYS A 20 -26.95 7.31 7.62
N VAL A 21 -26.75 6.02 7.37
CA VAL A 21 -25.48 5.47 6.85
C VAL A 21 -25.22 6.02 5.45
N GLU A 22 -26.26 6.07 4.59
CA GLU A 22 -26.16 6.64 3.25
C GLU A 22 -25.72 8.12 3.27
N ALA A 23 -26.29 8.93 4.17
CA ALA A 23 -25.90 10.32 4.34
C ALA A 23 -24.45 10.48 4.81
N GLN A 24 -23.99 9.59 5.72
CA GLN A 24 -22.60 9.57 6.17
C GLN A 24 -21.65 9.17 5.05
N LEU A 25 -22.00 8.16 4.26
CA LEU A 25 -21.24 7.70 3.10
C LEU A 25 -21.11 8.83 2.06
N ASN A 26 -22.21 9.44 1.68
CA ASN A 26 -22.23 10.54 0.71
C ASN A 26 -21.38 11.74 1.18
N LYS A 27 -21.35 12.00 2.48
CA LYS A 27 -20.46 13.02 3.05
C LYS A 27 -18.98 12.60 2.94
N ALA A 28 -18.65 11.35 3.22
CA ALA A 28 -17.29 10.84 3.12
C ALA A 28 -16.78 10.86 1.67
N LEU A 29 -17.62 10.45 0.71
CA LEU A 29 -17.28 10.40 -0.73
C LEU A 29 -17.07 11.78 -1.37
N LYS A 30 -17.49 12.87 -0.72
CA LYS A 30 -17.19 14.24 -1.20
C LYS A 30 -15.74 14.66 -0.99
N ASN A 31 -15.00 13.98 -0.09
CA ASN A 31 -13.60 14.30 0.16
C ASN A 31 -12.71 13.68 -0.93
N LEU A 32 -11.68 14.43 -1.32
CA LEU A 32 -10.66 13.90 -2.22
C LEU A 32 -9.92 12.74 -1.53
N CYS A 33 -10.04 11.55 -2.08
CA CYS A 33 -9.39 10.35 -1.58
C CYS A 33 -8.04 10.17 -2.29
N THR A 34 -6.97 10.06 -1.52
CA THR A 34 -5.62 9.84 -2.06
C THR A 34 -5.25 8.37 -2.10
N ARG A 35 -5.79 7.57 -1.18
CA ARG A 35 -5.56 6.12 -1.12
C ARG A 35 -6.76 5.38 -0.54
N MET A 36 -6.91 4.13 -0.94
CA MET A 36 -7.91 3.20 -0.41
C MET A 36 -7.27 1.86 -0.10
N TYR A 37 -7.72 1.24 0.99
CA TYR A 37 -7.25 -0.06 1.45
C TYR A 37 -8.41 -0.91 1.92
N CYS A 38 -8.32 -2.22 1.71
CA CYS A 38 -9.24 -3.19 2.26
C CYS A 38 -8.54 -3.93 3.40
N ASP A 39 -9.13 -3.93 4.60
CA ASP A 39 -8.58 -4.71 5.70
C ASP A 39 -8.97 -6.19 5.62
N ALA A 40 -8.32 -7.04 6.42
CA ALA A 40 -8.59 -8.49 6.43
C ALA A 40 -10.02 -8.89 6.81
N LYS A 41 -10.82 -7.94 7.32
CA LYS A 41 -12.24 -8.11 7.65
C LYS A 41 -13.17 -7.58 6.56
N GLY A 42 -12.63 -7.20 5.40
CA GLY A 42 -13.40 -6.66 4.29
C GLY A 42 -13.87 -5.21 4.48
N ASN A 43 -13.33 -4.47 5.45
CA ASN A 43 -13.68 -3.06 5.58
C ASN A 43 -12.81 -2.21 4.66
N LEU A 44 -13.40 -1.19 4.06
CA LEU A 44 -12.70 -0.24 3.22
C LEU A 44 -12.23 0.96 4.06
N TRP A 45 -10.95 1.28 3.95
CA TRP A 45 -10.34 2.45 4.53
C TRP A 45 -10.02 3.46 3.43
N MET A 46 -10.45 4.69 3.62
CA MET A 46 -10.23 5.81 2.69
C MET A 46 -9.38 6.86 3.38
N VAL A 47 -8.27 7.19 2.76
CA VAL A 47 -7.35 8.25 3.18
C VAL A 47 -7.62 9.49 2.35
N SER A 48 -7.96 10.58 3.00
CA SER A 48 -8.13 11.89 2.40
C SER A 48 -7.14 12.88 3.03
N PHE A 49 -6.95 14.07 2.48
CA PHE A 49 -5.97 15.04 2.99
C PHE A 49 -6.08 15.37 4.49
N ASN A 50 -7.28 15.34 5.04
CA ASN A 50 -7.53 15.72 6.44
C ASN A 50 -8.41 14.72 7.19
N LEU A 51 -8.77 13.61 6.57
CA LEU A 51 -9.76 12.70 7.09
C LEU A 51 -9.42 11.26 6.77
N LEU A 52 -9.42 10.40 7.78
CA LEU A 52 -9.44 8.95 7.64
C LEU A 52 -10.87 8.46 7.80
N THR A 53 -11.36 7.68 6.86
CA THR A 53 -12.70 7.10 6.90
C THR A 53 -12.62 5.59 6.78
N ARG A 54 -13.36 4.89 7.63
CA ARG A 54 -13.57 3.44 7.56
C ARG A 54 -15.02 3.15 7.21
N ILE A 55 -15.23 2.35 6.17
CA ILE A 55 -16.53 1.88 5.69
C ILE A 55 -16.61 0.39 5.96
N SER A 56 -17.68 -0.05 6.62
CA SER A 56 -17.93 -1.46 6.91
C SER A 56 -19.18 -1.93 6.20
N PHE A 57 -19.19 -3.22 5.89
CA PHE A 57 -20.27 -3.88 5.16
C PHE A 57 -20.90 -4.97 6.02
N ASN A 58 -22.19 -5.23 5.83
CA ASN A 58 -22.88 -6.39 6.38
C ASN A 58 -22.71 -7.61 5.49
N GLU A 59 -23.26 -8.76 5.91
CA GLU A 59 -23.20 -10.02 5.16
C GLU A 59 -23.88 -9.96 3.76
N LYS A 60 -24.77 -8.99 3.55
CA LYS A 60 -25.41 -8.73 2.25
C LYS A 60 -24.60 -7.85 1.32
N GLY A 61 -23.42 -7.35 1.78
CA GLY A 61 -22.61 -6.40 1.04
C GLY A 61 -23.11 -4.95 1.10
N GLU A 62 -24.13 -4.65 1.96
CA GLU A 62 -24.60 -3.29 2.15
C GLU A 62 -23.70 -2.54 3.13
N VAL A 63 -23.47 -1.25 2.88
CA VAL A 63 -22.76 -0.39 3.84
C VAL A 63 -23.58 -0.25 5.11
N ASN A 64 -23.05 -0.75 6.22
CA ASN A 64 -23.72 -0.70 7.53
C ASN A 64 -23.11 0.31 8.48
N ARG A 65 -21.90 0.80 8.21
CA ARG A 65 -21.23 1.77 9.06
C ARG A 65 -20.22 2.62 8.31
N VAL A 66 -20.20 3.90 8.62
CA VAL A 66 -19.19 4.85 8.17
C VAL A 66 -18.63 5.60 9.38
N LEU A 67 -17.35 5.46 9.64
CA LEU A 67 -16.64 6.13 10.73
C LEU A 67 -15.57 7.02 10.15
N SER A 68 -15.45 8.25 10.65
CA SER A 68 -14.41 9.18 10.20
C SER A 68 -13.73 9.85 11.39
N ILE A 69 -12.43 10.13 11.24
CA ILE A 69 -11.63 10.89 12.19
C ILE A 69 -10.73 11.87 11.43
N SER A 70 -10.65 13.11 11.93
CA SER A 70 -9.67 14.07 11.44
C SER A 70 -8.28 13.73 11.96
N TYR A 71 -7.26 13.97 11.17
CA TYR A 71 -5.88 13.76 11.61
C TYR A 71 -5.53 14.72 12.74
N PRO A 72 -4.78 14.24 13.75
CA PRO A 72 -4.38 15.05 14.90
C PRO A 72 -3.32 16.10 14.57
N TYR A 73 -2.84 16.17 13.33
CA TYR A 73 -1.80 17.09 12.88
C TYR A 73 -2.22 17.81 11.60
N LYS A 74 -1.77 19.05 11.47
CA LYS A 74 -1.92 19.82 10.25
C LYS A 74 -0.91 19.30 9.21
N ALA A 75 -1.34 18.41 8.35
CA ALA A 75 -0.49 17.99 7.28
C ALA A 75 -1.20 18.14 5.95
N PRO A 76 -0.72 19.01 5.10
CA PRO A 76 -1.11 19.01 3.71
C PRO A 76 -0.43 17.88 2.92
N ASP A 77 0.69 17.37 3.43
CA ASP A 77 1.51 16.47 2.65
C ASP A 77 1.09 15.04 2.95
N LEU A 78 0.40 14.45 1.99
CA LEU A 78 0.20 13.03 1.71
C LEU A 78 0.75 12.10 2.79
N GLY A 79 0.19 12.21 4.01
CA GLY A 79 0.44 11.24 5.06
C GLY A 79 0.05 9.88 4.51
N LEU A 80 1.04 9.15 4.08
CA LEU A 80 0.83 7.85 3.50
C LEU A 80 0.58 6.91 4.66
N CYS A 81 -0.53 6.24 4.63
CA CYS A 81 -0.84 5.21 5.58
C CYS A 81 -1.05 3.90 4.87
N ASP A 82 -0.81 2.84 5.56
CA ASP A 82 -1.16 1.51 5.13
C ASP A 82 -1.98 0.81 6.22
N VAL A 83 -2.78 -0.16 5.82
CA VAL A 83 -3.56 -0.98 6.72
C VAL A 83 -2.74 -2.21 7.05
N TYR A 84 -2.28 -2.32 8.27
CA TYR A 84 -1.62 -3.55 8.64
C TYR A 84 -2.62 -4.59 9.20
N ARG A 85 -2.24 -5.88 9.17
CA ARG A 85 -3.11 -7.07 9.27
C ARG A 85 -4.13 -7.12 10.42
N ASN A 86 -4.04 -6.25 11.41
CA ASN A 86 -4.93 -6.21 12.57
C ASN A 86 -6.20 -5.37 12.38
N GLY A 87 -6.45 -4.83 11.17
CA GLY A 87 -7.56 -3.92 10.92
C GLY A 87 -7.36 -2.55 11.58
N THR A 88 -6.11 -2.18 11.84
CA THR A 88 -5.69 -0.84 12.25
C THR A 88 -4.91 -0.19 11.11
N VAL A 89 -4.91 1.13 11.07
CA VAL A 89 -4.17 1.93 10.10
C VAL A 89 -3.04 2.62 10.82
N VAL A 90 -1.84 2.54 10.27
CA VAL A 90 -0.67 3.26 10.78
C VAL A 90 -0.27 4.34 9.78
N MET A 91 -0.04 5.54 10.28
CA MET A 91 0.43 6.68 9.50
C MET A 91 1.70 7.22 10.13
N CYS A 92 2.67 7.58 9.29
CA CYS A 92 3.80 8.37 9.70
C CYS A 92 3.83 9.69 8.90
N ASN A 93 3.73 10.79 9.60
CA ASN A 93 3.80 12.12 9.03
C ASN A 93 4.70 13.01 9.87
N ASN A 94 5.73 13.57 9.23
CA ASN A 94 6.73 14.43 9.88
C ASN A 94 7.25 13.84 11.20
N GLY A 95 7.55 12.54 11.19
CA GLY A 95 8.08 11.83 12.35
C GLY A 95 7.04 11.38 13.38
N VAL A 96 5.80 11.80 13.28
CA VAL A 96 4.73 11.37 14.18
C VAL A 96 4.09 10.10 13.62
N VAL A 97 4.24 8.98 14.33
CA VAL A 97 3.60 7.71 13.99
C VAL A 97 2.33 7.55 14.79
N SER A 98 1.21 7.43 14.12
CA SER A 98 -0.12 7.25 14.71
C SER A 98 -0.76 5.96 14.24
N GLU A 99 -1.33 5.22 15.18
CA GLU A 99 -2.16 4.04 14.95
C GLU A 99 -3.63 4.43 15.10
N PHE A 100 -4.45 4.07 14.13
CA PHE A 100 -5.89 4.31 14.12
C PHE A 100 -6.64 2.99 14.26
N SER A 101 -7.55 2.91 15.20
CA SER A 101 -8.36 1.73 15.46
C SER A 101 -9.80 2.11 15.82
N VAL A 102 -10.70 1.13 15.77
CA VAL A 102 -12.09 1.34 16.23
C VAL A 102 -12.17 1.02 17.72
N GLN A 103 -12.53 2.02 18.51
CA GLN A 103 -12.78 1.90 19.96
C GLN A 103 -14.14 2.50 20.27
N ASN A 104 -14.97 1.80 21.06
CA ASN A 104 -16.29 2.26 21.46
C ASN A 104 -17.13 2.81 20.29
N ASN A 105 -17.12 2.11 19.17
CA ASN A 105 -17.85 2.48 17.95
C ASN A 105 -17.41 3.80 17.29
N ARG A 106 -16.18 4.26 17.56
CA ARG A 106 -15.56 5.46 16.96
C ARG A 106 -14.14 5.14 16.53
N LEU A 107 -13.63 5.89 15.56
CA LEU A 107 -12.20 5.87 15.27
C LEU A 107 -11.45 6.63 16.36
N ALA A 108 -10.39 6.02 16.85
CA ALA A 108 -9.46 6.60 17.82
C ALA A 108 -8.03 6.58 17.26
N ALA A 109 -7.26 7.61 17.54
CA ALA A 109 -5.86 7.71 17.19
C ALA A 109 -5.00 7.52 18.44
N LYS A 110 -3.92 6.75 18.31
CA LYS A 110 -2.92 6.51 19.35
C LYS A 110 -1.54 6.88 18.79
N ASN A 111 -0.78 7.73 19.46
CA ASN A 111 0.60 7.99 19.11
C ASN A 111 1.46 6.79 19.53
N ILE A 112 2.18 6.22 18.57
CA ILE A 112 3.09 5.08 18.75
C ILE A 112 4.53 5.40 18.35
N SER A 113 4.87 6.69 18.20
CA SER A 113 6.21 7.13 17.77
C SER A 113 7.33 6.60 18.65
N SER A 114 7.09 6.40 19.96
CA SER A 114 8.08 5.86 20.90
C SER A 114 8.53 4.42 20.60
N MET A 115 7.79 3.70 19.75
CA MET A 115 8.17 2.35 19.30
C MET A 115 9.29 2.38 18.24
N PHE A 116 9.57 3.53 17.64
CA PHE A 116 10.55 3.71 16.59
C PHE A 116 11.73 4.55 17.08
N LEU A 117 12.82 4.58 16.30
CA LEU A 117 13.82 5.62 16.39
C LEU A 117 13.21 6.98 15.97
N PRO A 118 13.84 8.12 16.32
CA PRO A 118 13.35 9.42 15.88
C PRO A 118 13.19 9.48 14.35
N LEU A 119 12.01 9.84 13.88
CA LEU A 119 11.63 9.86 12.46
C LEU A 119 11.42 11.31 11.96
N ASP A 120 12.20 12.25 12.45
CA ASP A 120 12.08 13.68 12.12
C ASP A 120 12.08 13.91 10.60
N TYR A 121 11.11 14.69 10.12
CA TYR A 121 10.91 15.00 8.70
C TYR A 121 10.71 13.77 7.78
N ARG A 122 10.28 12.65 8.31
CA ARG A 122 10.00 11.42 7.54
C ARG A 122 8.51 11.20 7.34
N TYR A 123 8.16 10.63 6.19
CA TYR A 123 6.82 10.27 5.78
C TYR A 123 6.80 8.80 5.37
N ALA A 124 5.86 8.03 5.87
CA ALA A 124 5.73 6.63 5.43
C ALA A 124 5.08 6.56 4.04
N GLY A 125 5.75 5.87 3.12
CA GLY A 125 5.22 5.47 1.81
C GLY A 125 4.51 4.12 1.85
N ALA A 126 4.90 3.25 2.79
CA ALA A 126 4.31 1.94 2.99
C ALA A 126 4.41 1.51 4.45
N VAL A 127 3.47 0.68 4.88
CA VAL A 127 3.44 0.08 6.23
C VAL A 127 3.04 -1.38 6.11
N ILE A 128 3.74 -2.25 6.82
CA ILE A 128 3.37 -3.66 6.90
C ILE A 128 3.68 -4.24 8.28
N SER A 129 2.92 -5.25 8.70
CA SER A 129 3.23 -6.05 9.87
C SER A 129 4.00 -7.30 9.44
N TYR A 130 5.23 -7.44 9.92
CA TYR A 130 6.09 -8.57 9.59
C TYR A 130 6.89 -9.01 10.82
N HIS A 131 6.87 -10.30 11.16
CA HIS A 131 7.49 -10.90 12.36
C HIS A 131 7.16 -10.17 13.67
N GLY A 132 5.87 -9.78 13.83
CA GLY A 132 5.41 -9.07 15.03
C GLY A 132 5.88 -7.61 15.15
N LYS A 133 6.63 -7.12 14.19
CA LYS A 133 7.08 -5.73 14.09
C LYS A 133 6.21 -4.96 13.11
N ILE A 134 6.02 -3.67 13.35
CA ILE A 134 5.47 -2.74 12.35
C ILE A 134 6.64 -2.18 11.56
N TRP A 135 6.63 -2.34 10.25
CA TRP A 135 7.64 -1.84 9.33
C TRP A 135 7.12 -0.62 8.59
N LEU A 136 7.91 0.44 8.56
CA LEU A 136 7.62 1.71 7.90
C LEU A 136 8.63 1.95 6.78
N GLY A 137 8.17 1.89 5.55
CA GLY A 137 8.92 2.40 4.41
C GLY A 137 8.72 3.91 4.30
N THR A 138 9.80 4.67 4.37
CA THR A 138 9.75 6.13 4.38
C THR A 138 10.48 6.75 3.19
N ASN A 139 10.41 8.07 3.08
CA ASN A 139 11.22 8.84 2.13
C ASN A 139 12.72 8.93 2.52
N ARG A 140 13.12 8.34 3.65
CA ARG A 140 14.50 8.32 4.14
C ARG A 140 14.87 7.02 4.83
N GLY A 141 14.58 5.89 4.18
CA GLY A 141 14.92 4.56 4.67
C GLY A 141 13.72 3.76 5.16
N LEU A 142 14.03 2.58 5.64
CA LEU A 142 13.11 1.62 6.22
C LEU A 142 13.34 1.52 7.72
N TYR A 143 12.27 1.54 8.49
CA TYR A 143 12.29 1.51 9.96
C TYR A 143 11.33 0.45 10.49
N ASN A 144 11.61 -0.07 11.68
CA ASN A 144 10.64 -0.94 12.33
C ASN A 144 10.44 -0.62 13.82
N SER A 145 9.38 -1.17 14.41
CA SER A 145 9.00 -0.95 15.80
C SER A 145 9.95 -1.61 16.82
N ALA A 146 10.97 -2.34 16.39
CA ALA A 146 12.07 -2.82 17.22
C ALA A 146 13.26 -1.84 17.22
N LYS A 147 13.05 -0.60 16.74
CA LYS A 147 14.07 0.47 16.66
C LYS A 147 15.26 0.10 15.77
N GLN A 148 15.00 -0.65 14.70
CA GLN A 148 15.97 -0.89 13.63
C GLN A 148 15.71 0.07 12.47
N GLU A 149 16.79 0.46 11.81
CA GLU A 149 16.77 1.32 10.63
C GLU A 149 17.67 0.76 9.52
N PHE A 150 17.26 0.96 8.28
CA PHE A 150 17.97 0.54 7.08
C PHE A 150 18.04 1.70 6.10
N HIS A 151 19.24 2.03 5.65
CA HIS A 151 19.52 3.15 4.75
C HIS A 151 20.29 2.69 3.52
N ALA A 152 20.31 3.52 2.48
CA ALA A 152 21.18 3.33 1.33
C ALA A 152 22.60 3.82 1.68
N SER A 153 23.49 2.90 1.99
CA SER A 153 24.88 3.23 2.36
C SER A 153 25.90 2.79 1.32
N GLY A 154 25.44 2.14 0.24
CA GLY A 154 26.31 1.57 -0.80
C GLY A 154 27.05 0.30 -0.39
N THR A 155 26.70 -0.28 0.77
CA THR A 155 27.20 -1.59 1.21
C THR A 155 26.28 -2.71 0.75
N VAL A 156 26.77 -3.96 0.72
CA VAL A 156 25.99 -5.15 0.32
C VAL A 156 24.84 -5.48 1.27
N HIS A 157 24.80 -4.87 2.45
CA HIS A 157 23.75 -5.06 3.46
C HIS A 157 22.91 -3.77 3.65
N SER A 158 22.85 -2.92 2.64
CA SER A 158 22.08 -1.69 2.68
C SER A 158 20.97 -1.70 1.63
N LEU A 159 19.99 -0.79 1.77
CA LEU A 159 19.01 -0.56 0.72
C LEU A 159 19.67 0.01 -0.53
N GLN A 160 19.08 -0.24 -1.69
CA GLN A 160 19.51 0.35 -2.96
C GLN A 160 19.17 1.85 -3.04
N HIS A 161 18.13 2.30 -2.34
CA HIS A 161 17.70 3.69 -2.34
C HIS A 161 17.00 4.08 -1.03
N GLU A 162 17.13 5.35 -0.62
CA GLU A 162 16.51 5.90 0.60
C GLU A 162 14.98 5.94 0.54
N VAL A 163 14.41 6.19 -0.63
CA VAL A 163 12.96 6.30 -0.77
C VAL A 163 12.35 4.91 -0.93
N VAL A 164 11.61 4.50 0.08
CA VAL A 164 10.82 3.25 0.08
C VAL A 164 9.39 3.57 -0.30
N THR A 165 8.91 2.95 -1.36
CA THR A 165 7.60 3.22 -1.97
C THR A 165 6.54 2.17 -1.62
N SER A 166 6.96 0.91 -1.44
CA SER A 166 6.04 -0.21 -1.20
C SER A 166 6.70 -1.33 -0.42
N LEU A 167 5.88 -2.12 0.28
CA LEU A 167 6.30 -3.28 1.07
C LEU A 167 5.37 -4.45 0.79
N ALA A 168 5.93 -5.65 0.67
CA ALA A 168 5.16 -6.89 0.56
C ALA A 168 5.88 -8.03 1.29
N ILE A 169 5.19 -9.12 1.57
CA ILE A 169 5.78 -10.32 2.18
C ILE A 169 5.59 -11.48 1.22
N THR A 170 6.67 -12.19 0.91
CA THR A 170 6.63 -13.38 0.07
C THR A 170 6.10 -14.60 0.84
N GLU A 171 5.73 -15.65 0.13
CA GLU A 171 5.29 -16.90 0.76
C GLU A 171 6.43 -17.64 1.50
N ASP A 172 7.66 -17.46 1.04
CA ASP A 172 8.87 -17.96 1.72
C ASP A 172 9.35 -17.05 2.86
N ASP A 173 8.45 -16.14 3.32
CA ASP A 173 8.61 -15.35 4.53
C ASP A 173 9.77 -14.34 4.46
N LYS A 174 9.95 -13.69 3.30
CA LYS A 174 10.89 -12.57 3.10
C LYS A 174 10.13 -11.26 2.94
N LEU A 175 10.74 -10.16 3.37
CA LEU A 175 10.21 -8.81 3.20
C LEU A 175 10.74 -8.21 1.89
N LEU A 176 9.83 -7.89 0.98
CA LEU A 176 10.12 -7.11 -0.23
C LEU A 176 10.00 -5.62 0.06
N VAL A 177 10.99 -4.86 -0.33
CA VAL A 177 11.08 -3.41 -0.14
C VAL A 177 11.26 -2.75 -1.51
N GLY A 178 10.18 -2.18 -2.03
CA GLY A 178 10.20 -1.41 -3.27
C GLY A 178 10.82 -0.04 -3.06
N THR A 179 11.75 0.32 -3.92
CA THR A 179 12.48 1.60 -3.87
C THR A 179 12.52 2.28 -5.25
N LEU A 180 13.07 3.49 -5.31
CA LEU A 180 13.31 4.16 -6.60
C LEU A 180 14.53 3.59 -7.36
N CYS A 181 15.16 2.52 -6.84
CA CYS A 181 16.30 1.87 -7.49
C CYS A 181 16.16 0.33 -7.58
N GLY A 182 14.95 -0.18 -7.48
CA GLY A 182 14.65 -1.61 -7.55
C GLY A 182 13.94 -2.13 -6.31
N VAL A 183 14.00 -3.44 -6.12
CA VAL A 183 13.43 -4.15 -4.98
C VAL A 183 14.56 -4.72 -4.13
N ASP A 184 14.56 -4.40 -2.84
CA ASP A 184 15.41 -5.07 -1.86
C ASP A 184 14.62 -6.21 -1.21
N ILE A 185 15.26 -7.36 -1.05
CA ILE A 185 14.67 -8.57 -0.46
C ILE A 185 15.37 -8.82 0.85
N ILE A 186 14.66 -8.62 1.95
CA ILE A 186 15.20 -8.76 3.31
C ILE A 186 14.74 -10.08 3.92
N ASP A 187 15.69 -10.89 4.34
CA ASP A 187 15.46 -12.01 5.23
C ASP A 187 15.75 -11.56 6.68
N ASP A 188 14.70 -11.32 7.45
CA ASP A 188 14.83 -10.83 8.85
C ASP A 188 15.42 -11.89 9.80
N LYS A 189 15.47 -13.17 9.39
CA LYS A 189 16.05 -14.26 10.19
C LYS A 189 17.57 -14.31 10.07
N THR A 190 18.07 -14.10 8.85
CA THR A 190 19.52 -14.14 8.55
C THR A 190 20.15 -12.75 8.53
N GLY A 191 19.33 -11.69 8.42
CA GLY A 191 19.79 -10.31 8.24
C GLY A 191 20.36 -10.02 6.86
N THR A 192 20.14 -10.92 5.88
CA THR A 192 20.62 -10.71 4.51
C THR A 192 19.72 -9.79 3.72
N ILE A 193 20.31 -8.99 2.83
CA ILE A 193 19.60 -8.15 1.88
C ILE A 193 20.09 -8.51 0.48
N GLU A 194 19.15 -8.95 -0.37
CA GLU A 194 19.39 -9.21 -1.78
C GLU A 194 18.81 -8.07 -2.62
N HIS A 195 19.40 -7.80 -3.76
CA HIS A 195 19.01 -6.71 -4.65
C HIS A 195 18.46 -7.22 -5.97
N TRP A 196 17.30 -6.70 -6.37
CA TRP A 196 16.66 -7.00 -7.64
C TRP A 196 16.33 -5.71 -8.39
N ASN A 197 16.97 -5.51 -9.54
CA ASN A 197 16.88 -4.30 -10.37
C ASN A 197 17.01 -4.62 -11.87
N CYS A 198 17.09 -3.61 -12.72
CA CYS A 198 17.24 -3.77 -14.17
C CYS A 198 18.55 -4.46 -14.60
N SER A 199 19.55 -4.55 -13.72
CA SER A 199 20.85 -5.21 -14.00
C SER A 199 20.91 -6.64 -13.45
N SER A 200 19.86 -7.12 -12.79
CA SER A 200 19.79 -8.48 -12.25
C SER A 200 19.66 -9.52 -13.36
N VAL A 201 19.98 -10.77 -13.07
CA VAL A 201 19.86 -11.91 -14.03
C VAL A 201 18.44 -12.00 -14.60
N ASN A 202 17.43 -11.78 -13.75
CA ASN A 202 16.04 -11.59 -14.14
C ASN A 202 15.71 -10.11 -13.96
N PRO A 203 15.88 -9.24 -14.97
CA PRO A 203 15.82 -7.80 -14.78
C PRO A 203 14.38 -7.32 -14.54
N LEU A 204 14.25 -6.26 -13.74
CA LEU A 204 13.01 -5.49 -13.69
C LEU A 204 12.81 -4.71 -15.00
N SER A 205 11.57 -4.40 -15.33
CA SER A 205 11.22 -3.53 -16.45
C SER A 205 11.61 -2.06 -16.25
N SER A 206 11.74 -1.63 -15.00
CA SER A 206 12.24 -0.33 -14.57
C SER A 206 12.66 -0.39 -13.10
N ASN A 207 13.65 0.41 -12.70
CA ASN A 207 14.09 0.51 -11.32
C ASN A 207 13.14 1.35 -10.44
N PHE A 208 12.33 2.22 -11.01
CA PHE A 208 11.39 3.06 -10.25
C PHE A 208 10.17 2.24 -9.84
N VAL A 209 10.26 1.57 -8.70
CA VAL A 209 9.19 0.72 -8.17
C VAL A 209 8.17 1.59 -7.44
N ASN A 210 6.89 1.46 -7.80
CA ASN A 210 5.78 2.15 -7.14
C ASN A 210 4.93 1.21 -6.28
N SER A 211 4.80 -0.05 -6.69
CA SER A 211 3.94 -1.00 -6.01
C SER A 211 4.49 -2.43 -6.07
N LEU A 212 4.25 -3.18 -5.01
CA LEU A 212 4.59 -4.59 -4.87
C LEU A 212 3.35 -5.39 -4.48
N LEU A 213 3.21 -6.57 -5.06
CA LEU A 213 2.24 -7.56 -4.67
C LEU A 213 2.89 -8.94 -4.67
N ALA A 214 2.80 -9.65 -3.56
CA ALA A 214 3.21 -11.04 -3.46
C ALA A 214 1.98 -11.90 -3.12
N LYS A 215 1.62 -12.82 -3.98
CA LYS A 215 0.46 -13.69 -3.82
C LYS A 215 0.60 -14.97 -4.64
N ASP A 216 0.16 -16.09 -4.09
CA ASP A 216 0.14 -17.40 -4.75
C ASP A 216 1.51 -17.80 -5.33
N GLY A 217 2.58 -17.53 -4.57
CA GLY A 217 3.97 -17.78 -4.97
C GLY A 217 4.48 -16.85 -6.07
N GLN A 218 3.74 -15.86 -6.49
CA GLN A 218 4.13 -14.90 -7.51
C GLN A 218 4.46 -13.54 -6.91
N ILE A 219 5.43 -12.85 -7.49
CA ILE A 219 5.78 -11.47 -7.14
C ILE A 219 5.49 -10.59 -8.36
N TRP A 220 4.70 -9.56 -8.12
CA TRP A 220 4.34 -8.55 -9.12
C TRP A 220 4.96 -7.22 -8.71
N VAL A 221 5.67 -6.59 -9.62
CA VAL A 221 6.35 -5.31 -9.42
C VAL A 221 5.80 -4.30 -10.41
N GLY A 222 5.02 -3.35 -9.92
CA GLY A 222 4.54 -2.20 -10.69
C GLY A 222 5.56 -1.07 -10.64
N THR A 223 5.87 -0.51 -11.79
CA THR A 223 6.91 0.50 -11.94
C THR A 223 6.37 1.80 -12.55
N GLU A 224 7.11 2.90 -12.41
CA GLU A 224 6.72 4.22 -12.90
C GLU A 224 6.66 4.27 -14.44
N THR A 225 7.58 3.62 -15.13
CA THR A 225 7.73 3.76 -16.59
C THR A 225 7.74 2.44 -17.34
N GLY A 226 8.01 1.33 -16.65
CA GLY A 226 8.23 0.02 -17.26
C GLY A 226 7.01 -0.91 -17.28
N GLY A 227 5.85 -0.45 -16.77
CA GLY A 227 4.67 -1.29 -16.58
C GLY A 227 4.85 -2.27 -15.43
N ILE A 228 4.50 -3.53 -15.64
CA ILE A 228 4.53 -4.58 -14.61
C ILE A 228 5.57 -5.64 -14.96
N THR A 229 6.38 -6.03 -13.99
CA THR A 229 7.20 -7.25 -14.01
C THR A 229 6.57 -8.30 -13.11
N LYS A 230 6.35 -9.50 -13.62
CA LYS A 230 5.86 -10.67 -12.86
C LYS A 230 6.96 -11.70 -12.75
N LEU A 231 7.26 -12.15 -11.55
CA LEU A 231 8.16 -13.27 -11.26
C LEU A 231 7.36 -14.43 -10.67
N ALA A 232 7.47 -15.60 -11.30
CA ALA A 232 6.91 -16.86 -10.80
C ALA A 232 8.06 -17.78 -10.34
N PRO A 233 8.09 -18.26 -9.09
CA PRO A 233 9.23 -19.01 -8.54
C PRO A 233 9.51 -20.35 -9.25
N ARG A 234 8.51 -20.93 -9.90
CA ARG A 234 8.62 -22.25 -10.56
C ARG A 234 8.93 -22.17 -12.06
N GLN A 235 8.89 -20.99 -12.65
CA GLN A 235 9.26 -20.74 -14.04
C GLN A 235 10.14 -19.49 -14.04
N LEU A 236 11.40 -19.63 -14.38
CA LEU A 236 12.34 -18.52 -14.61
C LEU A 236 11.91 -17.65 -15.82
N GLN A 237 10.62 -17.50 -16.05
CA GLN A 237 10.04 -16.71 -17.12
C GLN A 237 9.44 -15.44 -16.54
N LEU A 238 10.02 -14.32 -16.91
CA LEU A 238 9.49 -13.00 -16.65
C LEU A 238 8.44 -12.67 -17.71
N GLU A 239 7.28 -12.20 -17.27
CA GLU A 239 6.28 -11.62 -18.14
C GLU A 239 6.24 -10.10 -17.92
N PHE A 240 6.25 -9.36 -19.02
CA PHE A 240 6.19 -7.90 -19.02
C PHE A 240 4.85 -7.44 -19.57
N PHE A 241 4.13 -6.65 -18.81
CA PHE A 241 2.89 -5.99 -19.22
C PHE A 241 3.19 -4.50 -19.37
N LYS A 242 3.12 -4.00 -20.60
CA LYS A 242 3.42 -2.59 -20.93
C LYS A 242 2.30 -2.00 -21.77
N HIS A 243 2.25 -0.66 -21.79
CA HIS A 243 1.41 0.07 -22.72
C HIS A 243 1.88 -0.16 -24.16
N ASP A 244 0.92 -0.46 -25.04
CA ASP A 244 1.10 -0.53 -26.48
C ASP A 244 -0.06 0.21 -27.14
N ALA A 245 0.22 1.34 -27.76
CA ALA A 245 -0.79 2.17 -28.42
C ALA A 245 -1.56 1.45 -29.53
N ALA A 246 -1.01 0.38 -30.10
CA ALA A 246 -1.67 -0.46 -31.10
C ALA A 246 -2.56 -1.56 -30.48
N ASN A 247 -2.46 -1.82 -29.17
CA ASN A 247 -3.20 -2.87 -28.48
C ASN A 247 -4.08 -2.28 -27.37
N PRO A 248 -5.40 -2.12 -27.58
CA PRO A 248 -6.30 -1.58 -26.57
C PRO A 248 -6.48 -2.46 -25.33
N ALA A 249 -6.00 -3.72 -25.34
CA ALA A 249 -5.98 -4.61 -24.19
C ALA A 249 -4.68 -4.52 -23.37
N SER A 250 -3.74 -3.64 -23.75
CA SER A 250 -2.53 -3.36 -22.99
C SER A 250 -2.78 -2.41 -21.81
N LEU A 251 -1.77 -2.18 -20.96
CA LEU A 251 -1.88 -1.16 -19.91
C LEU A 251 -2.20 0.22 -20.51
N SER A 252 -3.01 1.00 -19.80
CA SER A 252 -3.38 2.36 -20.25
C SER A 252 -2.16 3.28 -20.31
N PRO A 253 -1.46 3.66 -19.22
CA PRO A 253 -0.06 4.06 -19.23
C PRO A 253 0.82 3.06 -18.50
N ASN A 254 2.15 3.22 -18.59
CA ASN A 254 3.11 2.38 -17.89
C ASN A 254 3.36 2.79 -16.42
N ALA A 255 2.86 3.92 -15.99
CA ALA A 255 3.00 4.40 -14.62
C ALA A 255 2.01 3.66 -13.71
N VAL A 256 2.46 2.60 -13.06
CA VAL A 256 1.66 1.76 -12.17
C VAL A 256 1.82 2.22 -10.73
N ASN A 257 0.73 2.71 -10.13
CA ASN A 257 0.72 3.26 -8.77
C ASN A 257 0.24 2.26 -7.71
N ALA A 258 -0.64 1.33 -8.09
CA ALA A 258 -1.20 0.34 -7.17
C ALA A 258 -1.59 -0.94 -7.89
N MET A 259 -1.56 -2.06 -7.17
CA MET A 259 -2.04 -3.36 -7.63
C MET A 259 -2.84 -4.05 -6.52
N TYR A 260 -3.89 -4.76 -6.91
CA TYR A 260 -4.70 -5.60 -6.01
C TYR A 260 -5.10 -6.89 -6.70
N ALA A 261 -4.82 -8.03 -6.06
CA ALA A 261 -5.28 -9.33 -6.54
C ALA A 261 -6.57 -9.73 -5.84
N ALA A 262 -7.67 -9.77 -6.58
CA ALA A 262 -8.95 -10.18 -6.09
C ALA A 262 -9.01 -11.72 -5.83
N PRO A 263 -9.94 -12.19 -4.96
CA PRO A 263 -10.07 -13.62 -4.67
C PRO A 263 -10.42 -14.49 -5.87
N ASP A 264 -11.02 -13.92 -6.92
CA ASP A 264 -11.37 -14.60 -8.17
C ASP A 264 -10.19 -14.74 -9.15
N GLY A 265 -8.99 -14.28 -8.76
CA GLY A 265 -7.80 -14.31 -9.59
C GLY A 265 -7.60 -13.07 -10.48
N THR A 266 -8.52 -12.10 -10.45
CA THR A 266 -8.40 -10.86 -11.20
C THR A 266 -7.30 -9.96 -10.59
N LEU A 267 -6.40 -9.45 -11.41
CA LEU A 267 -5.43 -8.42 -11.03
C LEU A 267 -5.95 -7.03 -11.41
N TRP A 268 -6.23 -6.21 -10.41
CA TRP A 268 -6.57 -4.80 -10.58
C TRP A 268 -5.30 -3.97 -10.59
N VAL A 269 -5.17 -3.10 -11.58
CA VAL A 269 -3.99 -2.24 -11.77
C VAL A 269 -4.44 -0.80 -11.84
N GLY A 270 -3.99 0.01 -10.89
CA GLY A 270 -4.18 1.46 -10.90
C GLY A 270 -2.99 2.14 -11.55
N THR A 271 -3.23 2.86 -12.62
CA THR A 271 -2.21 3.62 -13.37
C THR A 271 -2.42 5.12 -13.20
N ALA A 272 -1.37 5.92 -13.39
CA ALA A 272 -1.46 7.36 -13.52
C ALA A 272 -1.51 7.75 -15.00
N GLU A 273 -2.28 8.80 -15.32
CA GLU A 273 -2.27 9.42 -16.64
C GLU A 273 -1.00 10.24 -16.90
#